data_e8046d98c5f15b22e80f1e98f8eb8169
#
_entry.id   e8046d98c5f15b22e80f1e98f8eb8169
#
_cell.length_a   1.000
_cell.length_b   1.000
_cell.length_c   1.000
_cell.angle_alpha   90.00
_cell.angle_beta   90.00
_cell.angle_gamma   90.00
#
_symmetry.space_group_name_H-M   'P 1'
#
loop_
_entity.id
_entity.type
_entity.pdbx_description
1 polymer ?
#
loop_
_entity_poly.entity_id
_entity_poly.type
_entity_poly.pdbx_seq_one_letter_code
_entity_poly.pdbx_strand_id
1 'polypeptide(L)'
;MKLFALAMLAMLCLIQQAVGVTLPETVRDELRRAKIPLSSVGIVVQKMDADTPLLSQNAEQAMNPASTMKLLTTYAALEMLGPAYRWKTEAYLDGKLENGVLQGDLIFKGYGDPKLTVEQFWIWLRELRQRGLREIRGDVVLDRSFFELIDHDPSEFDNEPTRAYNVGPNALLLNFNALHLRLIPEATHTNALLVPDLSGYLINNRVTTTQRPCTGGDTYQARLEERSIVLEGTLPLDCGEVDDYFTLLPHGDYFFAVFSALWKEMGGTLLGGVREGSAPADQPAFSTHLSPPLSEVIRDINKFSNNTMARQLFLTLSAAVPARAPYESDNPVQEFMSLADLMDMLNAEGVALAETLHARPAVDYWASDGPLTVPARGTPKAGNLLSSIVDAELTTQQSTLPQRGNPPAASIPQSTEALQQWLSSEQMKFPELVLENGAGLSRKERISAQHLADLLRYAAQSRYAAELEASLPILGMDGTMKKRFSNERIAGYAHIKTGMLTGVKSIAGYVKADSGKQWVLVFIINHANASLAQPAQDALIEWLQKEY
;
A
#
# COMPACT_ATOMS: atom_id res chain seq x y z
N MET A 1 34.90 59.35 -0.38
CA MET A 1 33.64 59.26 0.40
C MET A 1 32.45 58.73 -0.38
N LYS A 2 32.25 59.06 -1.66
CA LYS A 2 31.07 58.55 -2.43
C LYS A 2 31.12 57.07 -2.81
N LEU A 3 32.31 56.48 -2.99
CA LEU A 3 32.44 55.01 -3.23
C LEU A 3 32.20 54.15 -1.98
N PHE A 4 32.52 54.64 -0.81
CA PHE A 4 32.28 53.94 0.46
C PHE A 4 30.79 53.93 0.86
N ALA A 5 30.06 54.99 0.50
CA ALA A 5 28.62 55.07 0.74
C ALA A 5 27.84 54.13 -0.20
N LEU A 6 28.28 53.95 -1.46
CA LEU A 6 27.66 53.01 -2.39
C LEU A 6 27.92 51.55 -2.00
N ALA A 7 29.10 51.23 -1.50
CA ALA A 7 29.42 49.87 -1.02
C ALA A 7 28.63 49.52 0.25
N MET A 8 28.42 50.49 1.13
CA MET A 8 27.58 50.28 2.33
C MET A 8 26.09 50.17 2.02
N LEU A 9 25.59 50.88 0.99
CA LEU A 9 24.21 50.76 0.53
C LEU A 9 23.99 49.44 -0.20
N ALA A 10 24.98 48.97 -0.98
CA ALA A 10 24.95 47.65 -1.64
C ALA A 10 25.02 46.48 -0.62
N MET A 11 25.74 46.67 0.49
CA MET A 11 25.83 45.66 1.55
C MET A 11 24.56 45.64 2.43
N LEU A 12 23.83 46.75 2.55
CA LEU A 12 22.52 46.79 3.22
C LEU A 12 21.38 46.20 2.36
N CYS A 13 21.51 46.17 1.04
CA CYS A 13 20.54 45.50 0.14
C CYS A 13 20.70 43.97 0.05
N LEU A 14 21.80 43.41 0.58
CA LEU A 14 22.06 41.95 0.55
C LEU A 14 21.61 41.24 1.83
N ILE A 15 21.03 41.94 2.81
CA ILE A 15 20.39 41.32 3.98
C ILE A 15 18.87 41.56 3.89
N GLN A 16 18.24 41.22 2.79
CA GLN A 16 16.87 40.75 2.82
C GLN A 16 16.93 39.26 3.23
N GLN A 17 17.19 39.04 4.52
CA GLN A 17 16.79 37.77 5.12
C GLN A 17 15.29 37.66 4.87
N ALA A 18 14.89 36.66 4.11
CA ALA A 18 13.50 36.27 4.03
C ALA A 18 13.04 36.07 5.49
N VAL A 19 12.30 37.02 6.02
CA VAL A 19 11.66 36.88 7.33
C VAL A 19 10.58 35.84 7.12
N GLY A 20 10.93 34.59 7.34
CA GLY A 20 9.97 33.50 7.33
C GLY A 20 8.83 33.84 8.30
N VAL A 21 7.61 33.48 7.91
CA VAL A 21 6.43 33.68 8.76
C VAL A 21 6.69 32.95 10.08
N THR A 22 6.46 33.62 11.21
CA THR A 22 6.55 32.95 12.52
C THR A 22 5.42 31.95 12.67
N LEU A 23 5.69 30.85 13.38
CA LEU A 23 4.67 29.83 13.67
C LEU A 23 3.38 30.52 14.22
N PRO A 24 2.20 30.21 13.65
CA PRO A 24 0.93 30.81 14.08
C PRO A 24 0.72 30.68 15.59
N GLU A 25 0.13 31.72 16.20
CA GLU A 25 -0.07 31.72 17.64
C GLU A 25 -0.98 30.60 18.12
N THR A 26 -2.01 30.29 17.35
CA THR A 26 -2.91 29.13 17.59
C THR A 26 -2.13 27.82 17.71
N VAL A 27 -1.19 27.57 16.81
CA VAL A 27 -0.35 26.37 16.83
C VAL A 27 0.57 26.36 18.06
N ARG A 28 1.19 27.54 18.40
CA ARG A 28 2.03 27.66 19.58
C ARG A 28 1.26 27.41 20.86
N ASP A 29 0.02 27.89 20.94
CA ASP A 29 -0.83 27.74 22.10
C ASP A 29 -1.22 26.27 22.32
N GLU A 30 -1.57 25.56 21.26
CA GLU A 30 -1.88 24.12 21.36
C GLU A 30 -0.65 23.30 21.75
N LEU A 31 0.53 23.61 21.21
CA LEU A 31 1.78 22.97 21.65
C LEU A 31 2.08 23.25 23.14
N ARG A 32 1.86 24.49 23.60
CA ARG A 32 2.00 24.85 25.02
C ARG A 32 1.02 24.10 25.92
N ARG A 33 -0.27 23.97 25.51
CA ARG A 33 -1.28 23.19 26.24
C ARG A 33 -0.88 21.73 26.34
N ALA A 34 -0.34 21.16 25.26
CA ALA A 34 0.19 19.80 25.23
C ALA A 34 1.52 19.64 25.98
N LYS A 35 2.13 20.75 26.47
CA LYS A 35 3.47 20.79 27.08
C LYS A 35 4.56 20.23 26.15
N ILE A 36 4.51 20.59 24.89
CA ILE A 36 5.47 20.18 23.85
C ILE A 36 6.34 21.41 23.51
N PRO A 37 7.66 21.38 23.78
CA PRO A 37 8.56 22.47 23.44
C PRO A 37 8.80 22.52 21.92
N LEU A 38 9.07 23.73 21.40
CA LEU A 38 9.34 23.94 19.98
C LEU A 38 10.58 23.17 19.49
N SER A 39 11.52 22.84 20.36
CA SER A 39 12.69 21.99 20.03
C SER A 39 12.33 20.54 19.68
N SER A 40 11.12 20.09 20.02
CA SER A 40 10.62 18.73 19.76
C SER A 40 9.76 18.64 18.50
N VAL A 41 9.68 19.71 17.71
CA VAL A 41 8.86 19.78 16.50
C VAL A 41 9.69 20.14 15.28
N GLY A 42 9.46 19.44 14.16
CA GLY A 42 9.95 19.79 12.82
C GLY A 42 8.78 20.19 11.94
N ILE A 43 8.78 21.38 11.36
CA ILE A 43 7.69 21.88 10.54
C ILE A 43 8.23 22.49 9.26
N VAL A 44 7.61 22.14 8.13
CA VAL A 44 7.77 22.82 6.85
C VAL A 44 6.39 23.08 6.26
N VAL A 45 6.14 24.32 5.85
CA VAL A 45 5.02 24.70 4.98
C VAL A 45 5.61 25.42 3.78
N GLN A 46 5.42 24.86 2.60
CA GLN A 46 6.01 25.40 1.38
C GLN A 46 5.03 25.34 0.22
N LYS A 47 4.93 26.46 -0.52
CA LYS A 47 4.13 26.52 -1.74
C LYS A 47 4.80 25.65 -2.82
N MET A 48 4.01 25.02 -3.67
CA MET A 48 4.52 24.08 -4.68
C MET A 48 5.52 24.71 -5.63
N ASP A 49 5.32 25.96 -6.00
CA ASP A 49 6.12 26.74 -6.96
C ASP A 49 7.12 27.71 -6.30
N ALA A 50 7.35 27.61 -4.98
CA ALA A 50 8.29 28.48 -4.27
C ALA A 50 9.59 27.73 -3.93
N ASP A 51 10.73 28.43 -4.05
CA ASP A 51 12.05 27.87 -3.74
C ASP A 51 12.33 27.84 -2.23
N THR A 52 11.63 28.66 -1.45
CA THR A 52 11.81 28.77 0.00
C THR A 52 10.51 28.45 0.74
N PRO A 53 10.59 27.79 1.90
CA PRO A 53 9.40 27.55 2.71
C PRO A 53 8.83 28.86 3.28
N LEU A 54 7.50 28.93 3.32
CA LEU A 54 6.77 29.99 4.03
C LEU A 54 7.03 29.91 5.54
N LEU A 55 7.04 28.68 6.08
CA LEU A 55 7.29 28.38 7.48
C LEU A 55 8.28 27.24 7.59
N SER A 56 9.31 27.44 8.40
CA SER A 56 10.38 26.47 8.66
C SER A 56 10.72 26.51 10.15
N GLN A 57 10.52 25.39 10.84
CA GLN A 57 10.87 25.21 12.25
C GLN A 57 11.63 23.91 12.42
N ASN A 58 12.89 23.94 12.85
CA ASN A 58 13.79 22.78 12.97
C ASN A 58 13.72 21.84 11.75
N ALA A 59 13.60 22.42 10.57
CA ALA A 59 13.25 21.70 9.34
C ALA A 59 14.27 20.60 8.97
N GLU A 60 15.56 20.86 9.22
CA GLU A 60 16.68 19.95 8.93
C GLU A 60 16.96 18.93 10.04
N GLN A 61 16.23 19.01 11.15
CA GLN A 61 16.45 18.07 12.26
C GLN A 61 16.01 16.66 11.89
N ALA A 62 16.90 15.67 12.04
CA ALA A 62 16.59 14.26 11.91
C ALA A 62 15.57 13.84 12.97
N MET A 63 14.37 13.46 12.56
CA MET A 63 13.27 13.08 13.44
C MET A 63 12.69 11.73 13.05
N ASN A 64 12.09 11.03 14.00
CA ASN A 64 11.32 9.83 13.69
C ASN A 64 10.00 10.26 13.02
N PRO A 65 9.75 9.86 11.77
CA PRO A 65 8.56 10.27 11.03
C PRO A 65 7.34 9.39 11.31
N ALA A 66 7.49 8.27 12.02
CA ALA A 66 6.49 7.22 12.08
C ALA A 66 5.98 6.86 10.66
N SER A 67 4.70 6.57 10.49
CA SER A 67 4.15 6.12 9.21
C SER A 67 4.14 7.15 8.08
N THR A 68 4.61 8.40 8.29
CA THR A 68 4.86 9.30 7.16
C THR A 68 6.08 8.87 6.33
N MET A 69 6.95 7.96 6.85
CA MET A 69 7.99 7.27 6.08
C MET A 69 7.43 6.53 4.86
N LYS A 70 6.20 6.04 4.93
CA LYS A 70 5.53 5.35 3.81
C LYS A 70 5.42 6.21 2.55
N LEU A 71 5.45 7.55 2.67
CA LEU A 71 5.49 8.46 1.53
C LEU A 71 6.73 8.22 0.67
N LEU A 72 7.89 8.07 1.31
CA LEU A 72 9.14 7.76 0.62
C LEU A 72 9.06 6.38 -0.05
N THR A 73 8.63 5.36 0.68
CA THR A 73 8.53 3.98 0.16
C THR A 73 7.55 3.87 -1.00
N THR A 74 6.36 4.48 -0.89
CA THR A 74 5.33 4.37 -1.93
C THR A 74 5.64 5.20 -3.15
N TYR A 75 6.27 6.37 -2.99
CA TYR A 75 6.68 7.19 -4.12
C TYR A 75 7.89 6.57 -4.85
N ALA A 76 8.90 6.11 -4.12
CA ALA A 76 10.01 5.37 -4.73
C ALA A 76 9.52 4.16 -5.54
N ALA A 77 8.53 3.42 -5.02
CA ALA A 77 7.93 2.30 -5.75
C ALA A 77 7.23 2.73 -7.04
N LEU A 78 6.50 3.84 -7.03
CA LEU A 78 5.90 4.38 -8.26
C LEU A 78 6.95 4.71 -9.33
N GLU A 79 8.06 5.33 -8.95
CA GLU A 79 9.12 5.70 -9.89
C GLU A 79 9.95 4.49 -10.38
N MET A 80 10.24 3.54 -9.48
CA MET A 80 11.09 2.38 -9.80
C MET A 80 10.34 1.27 -10.53
N LEU A 81 9.07 1.02 -10.19
CA LEU A 81 8.27 -0.10 -10.70
C LEU A 81 7.21 0.33 -11.72
N GLY A 82 6.72 1.56 -11.60
CA GLY A 82 5.57 2.08 -12.34
C GLY A 82 4.21 1.68 -11.73
N PRO A 83 3.15 2.50 -11.97
CA PRO A 83 1.83 2.30 -11.34
C PRO A 83 1.12 1.02 -11.76
N ALA A 84 1.45 0.47 -12.93
CA ALA A 84 0.85 -0.75 -13.47
C ALA A 84 1.54 -2.04 -12.99
N TYR A 85 2.63 -1.94 -12.21
CA TYR A 85 3.33 -3.12 -11.69
C TYR A 85 2.39 -4.02 -10.90
N ARG A 86 2.51 -5.34 -11.11
CA ARG A 86 1.74 -6.38 -10.41
C ARG A 86 2.68 -7.46 -9.89
N TRP A 87 2.42 -7.91 -8.68
CA TRP A 87 3.07 -9.10 -8.13
C TRP A 87 2.40 -10.35 -8.68
N LYS A 88 3.19 -11.39 -8.85
CA LYS A 88 2.67 -12.72 -9.17
C LYS A 88 2.75 -13.64 -7.95
N THR A 89 1.87 -14.61 -7.91
CA THR A 89 1.96 -15.79 -7.06
C THR A 89 1.67 -16.99 -7.93
N GLU A 90 2.49 -18.04 -7.87
CA GLU A 90 2.44 -19.15 -8.82
C GLU A 90 2.11 -20.47 -8.11
N ALA A 91 1.37 -21.32 -8.78
CA ALA A 91 1.09 -22.69 -8.36
C ALA A 91 1.73 -23.67 -9.34
N TYR A 92 2.40 -24.71 -8.82
CA TYR A 92 3.04 -25.76 -9.60
C TYR A 92 2.55 -27.13 -9.15
N LEU A 93 2.55 -28.09 -10.05
CA LEU A 93 2.24 -29.48 -9.76
C LEU A 93 3.54 -30.30 -9.78
N ASP A 94 3.96 -30.78 -8.62
CA ASP A 94 5.08 -31.71 -8.52
C ASP A 94 4.53 -33.14 -8.50
N GLY A 95 4.17 -33.64 -9.69
CA GLY A 95 3.56 -34.93 -9.90
C GLY A 95 2.61 -34.95 -11.09
N LYS A 96 2.01 -36.11 -11.34
CA LYS A 96 1.11 -36.33 -12.47
C LYS A 96 -0.33 -36.02 -12.09
N LEU A 97 -0.99 -35.16 -12.86
CA LEU A 97 -2.42 -34.90 -12.74
C LEU A 97 -3.21 -35.80 -13.71
N GLU A 98 -3.96 -36.76 -13.17
CA GLU A 98 -4.79 -37.68 -13.92
C GLU A 98 -6.21 -37.77 -13.35
N ASN A 99 -7.22 -37.59 -14.17
CA ASN A 99 -8.64 -37.65 -13.78
C ASN A 99 -8.99 -36.75 -12.59
N GLY A 100 -8.29 -35.62 -12.47
CA GLY A 100 -8.47 -34.64 -11.38
C GLY A 100 -7.69 -34.95 -10.11
N VAL A 101 -6.89 -36.02 -10.10
CA VAL A 101 -6.07 -36.43 -8.95
C VAL A 101 -4.61 -36.11 -9.25
N LEU A 102 -4.01 -35.27 -8.41
CA LEU A 102 -2.57 -35.00 -8.40
C LEU A 102 -1.87 -36.09 -7.57
N GLN A 103 -1.05 -36.91 -8.25
CA GLN A 103 -0.20 -37.93 -7.63
C GLN A 103 1.14 -37.26 -7.21
N GLY A 104 1.10 -36.33 -6.27
CA GLY A 104 2.23 -35.55 -5.85
C GLY A 104 1.82 -34.29 -5.13
N ASP A 105 2.73 -33.32 -5.04
CA ASP A 105 2.60 -32.11 -4.25
C ASP A 105 2.05 -30.93 -5.05
N LEU A 106 1.30 -30.06 -4.37
CA LEU A 106 0.92 -28.74 -4.89
C LEU A 106 1.86 -27.69 -4.28
N ILE A 107 2.64 -27.02 -5.12
CA ILE A 107 3.61 -26.02 -4.68
C ILE A 107 3.05 -24.64 -4.93
N PHE A 108 3.04 -23.76 -3.92
CA PHE A 108 2.76 -22.35 -4.05
C PHE A 108 4.05 -21.56 -3.90
N LYS A 109 4.37 -20.72 -4.89
CA LYS A 109 5.52 -19.82 -4.87
C LYS A 109 5.07 -18.37 -4.79
N GLY A 110 5.49 -17.68 -3.74
CA GLY A 110 5.23 -16.26 -3.53
C GLY A 110 6.36 -15.37 -4.04
N TYR A 111 5.98 -14.20 -4.53
CA TYR A 111 6.89 -13.15 -4.99
C TYR A 111 6.66 -11.83 -4.25
N GLY A 112 6.15 -11.91 -3.03
CA GLY A 112 5.97 -10.75 -2.16
C GLY A 112 4.68 -9.97 -2.40
N ASP A 113 3.64 -10.59 -2.98
CA ASP A 113 2.33 -9.95 -3.17
C ASP A 113 1.81 -9.38 -1.83
N PRO A 114 1.65 -8.04 -1.71
CA PRO A 114 1.19 -7.43 -0.48
C PRO A 114 -0.33 -7.51 -0.28
N LYS A 115 -1.08 -8.01 -1.29
CA LYS A 115 -2.55 -7.96 -1.30
C LYS A 115 -3.20 -9.26 -1.79
N LEU A 116 -2.55 -10.42 -1.58
CA LEU A 116 -3.20 -11.72 -1.76
C LEU A 116 -4.18 -11.92 -0.59
N THR A 117 -5.37 -11.34 -0.69
CA THR A 117 -6.42 -11.48 0.32
C THR A 117 -7.13 -12.85 0.21
N VAL A 118 -7.93 -13.20 1.22
CA VAL A 118 -8.69 -14.45 1.22
C VAL A 118 -9.64 -14.53 0.02
N GLU A 119 -10.24 -13.41 -0.40
CA GLU A 119 -11.14 -13.33 -1.56
C GLU A 119 -10.39 -13.60 -2.86
N GLN A 120 -9.20 -12.99 -3.03
CA GLN A 120 -8.35 -13.21 -4.20
C GLN A 120 -7.88 -14.66 -4.26
N PHE A 121 -7.48 -15.19 -3.11
CA PHE A 121 -7.04 -16.57 -3.00
C PHE A 121 -8.19 -17.56 -3.29
N TRP A 122 -9.39 -17.31 -2.79
CA TRP A 122 -10.58 -18.11 -3.10
C TRP A 122 -10.89 -18.14 -4.60
N ILE A 123 -10.84 -16.98 -5.27
CA ILE A 123 -11.03 -16.90 -6.74
C ILE A 123 -9.97 -17.74 -7.46
N TRP A 124 -8.71 -17.61 -7.04
CA TRP A 124 -7.60 -18.34 -7.65
C TRP A 124 -7.69 -19.85 -7.42
N LEU A 125 -8.07 -20.29 -6.23
CA LEU A 125 -8.31 -21.72 -5.97
C LEU A 125 -9.46 -22.28 -6.83
N ARG A 126 -10.49 -21.49 -7.11
CA ARG A 126 -11.53 -21.89 -8.08
C ARG A 126 -10.98 -22.10 -9.48
N GLU A 127 -10.03 -21.27 -9.91
CA GLU A 127 -9.34 -21.45 -11.19
C GLU A 127 -8.57 -22.77 -11.21
N LEU A 128 -7.82 -23.10 -10.15
CA LEU A 128 -7.14 -24.40 -10.06
C LEU A 128 -8.14 -25.57 -10.20
N ARG A 129 -9.31 -25.44 -9.58
CA ARG A 129 -10.40 -26.41 -9.72
C ARG A 129 -10.93 -26.50 -11.17
N GLN A 130 -11.09 -25.37 -11.85
CA GLN A 130 -11.54 -25.31 -13.24
C GLN A 130 -10.51 -25.91 -14.20
N ARG A 131 -9.21 -25.78 -13.89
CA ARG A 131 -8.12 -26.43 -14.62
C ARG A 131 -8.04 -27.94 -14.36
N GLY A 132 -8.94 -28.49 -13.57
CA GLY A 132 -9.13 -29.93 -13.37
C GLY A 132 -8.56 -30.50 -12.08
N LEU A 133 -7.85 -29.71 -11.24
CA LEU A 133 -7.32 -30.19 -9.95
C LEU A 133 -8.47 -30.40 -8.95
N ARG A 134 -8.62 -31.62 -8.42
CA ARG A 134 -9.71 -31.99 -7.51
C ARG A 134 -9.24 -32.62 -6.21
N GLU A 135 -8.24 -33.51 -6.31
CA GLU A 135 -7.64 -34.21 -5.19
C GLU A 135 -6.13 -34.02 -5.22
N ILE A 136 -5.52 -33.73 -4.08
CA ILE A 136 -4.08 -33.62 -3.87
C ILE A 136 -3.69 -34.73 -2.92
N ARG A 137 -2.82 -35.66 -3.36
CA ARG A 137 -2.38 -36.82 -2.56
C ARG A 137 -1.11 -36.53 -1.76
N GLY A 138 -0.26 -35.67 -2.26
CA GLY A 138 0.93 -35.20 -1.57
C GLY A 138 0.66 -33.99 -0.70
N ASP A 139 1.72 -33.26 -0.41
CA ASP A 139 1.73 -32.09 0.47
C ASP A 139 1.42 -30.78 -0.27
N VAL A 140 1.07 -29.76 0.50
CA VAL A 140 1.14 -28.36 0.09
C VAL A 140 2.55 -27.86 0.41
N VAL A 141 3.30 -27.48 -0.63
CA VAL A 141 4.67 -26.98 -0.48
C VAL A 141 4.68 -25.45 -0.62
N LEU A 142 5.36 -24.78 0.29
CA LEU A 142 5.44 -23.32 0.32
C LEU A 142 6.85 -22.87 -0.10
N ASP A 143 6.97 -22.24 -1.26
CA ASP A 143 8.19 -21.60 -1.73
C ASP A 143 8.15 -20.11 -1.38
N ARG A 144 8.92 -19.74 -0.37
CA ARG A 144 9.06 -18.37 0.13
C ARG A 144 10.43 -17.77 -0.15
N SER A 145 11.20 -18.40 -1.04
CA SER A 145 12.60 -18.09 -1.32
C SER A 145 12.84 -16.73 -1.98
N PHE A 146 11.78 -16.03 -2.44
CA PHE A 146 11.90 -14.73 -3.08
C PHE A 146 12.35 -13.63 -2.12
N PHE A 147 12.00 -13.73 -0.84
CA PHE A 147 12.55 -12.90 0.22
C PHE A 147 13.56 -13.69 1.02
N GLU A 148 14.63 -13.03 1.46
CA GLU A 148 15.48 -13.58 2.51
C GLU A 148 14.60 -13.80 3.75
N LEU A 149 14.64 -15.01 4.31
CA LEU A 149 13.88 -15.32 5.53
C LEU A 149 14.43 -14.47 6.67
N ILE A 150 13.68 -13.42 7.00
CA ILE A 150 14.00 -12.53 8.10
C ILE A 150 13.44 -13.16 9.36
N ASP A 151 14.28 -13.38 10.34
CA ASP A 151 13.84 -13.73 11.70
C ASP A 151 13.18 -12.49 12.29
N HIS A 152 11.85 -12.43 12.17
CA HIS A 152 11.04 -11.31 12.61
C HIS A 152 10.35 -11.65 13.92
N ASP A 153 10.77 -11.00 15.00
CA ASP A 153 10.05 -11.06 16.27
C ASP A 153 8.93 -10.01 16.31
N PRO A 154 7.65 -10.41 16.25
CA PRO A 154 6.54 -9.46 16.30
C PRO A 154 6.41 -8.74 17.65
N SER A 155 7.10 -9.19 18.70
CA SER A 155 7.12 -8.53 20.01
C SER A 155 8.14 -7.40 20.13
N GLU A 156 9.15 -7.36 19.24
CA GLU A 156 10.31 -6.46 19.33
C GLU A 156 9.94 -4.97 19.41
N PHE A 157 8.89 -4.58 18.71
CA PHE A 157 8.53 -3.16 18.59
C PHE A 157 7.86 -2.59 19.86
N ASP A 158 6.85 -3.29 20.39
CA ASP A 158 5.98 -2.80 21.49
C ASP A 158 5.50 -3.89 22.46
N ASN A 159 6.04 -5.10 22.35
CA ASN A 159 5.67 -6.27 23.16
C ASN A 159 4.21 -6.73 22.95
N GLU A 160 3.64 -6.46 21.76
CA GLU A 160 2.29 -6.84 21.36
C GLU A 160 2.32 -7.80 20.14
N PRO A 161 2.81 -9.05 20.30
CA PRO A 161 3.07 -9.96 19.19
C PRO A 161 1.83 -10.38 18.42
N THR A 162 0.65 -10.28 19.02
CA THR A 162 -0.62 -10.67 18.41
C THR A 162 -1.26 -9.56 17.56
N ARG A 163 -0.72 -8.35 17.58
CA ARG A 163 -1.26 -7.25 16.78
C ARG A 163 -0.93 -7.43 15.29
N ALA A 164 -1.94 -7.34 14.44
CA ALA A 164 -1.79 -7.51 13.00
C ALA A 164 -0.77 -6.54 12.36
N TYR A 165 -0.57 -5.34 12.93
CA TYR A 165 0.41 -4.37 12.43
C TYR A 165 1.88 -4.76 12.70
N ASN A 166 2.11 -5.76 13.58
CA ASN A 166 3.44 -6.31 13.87
C ASN A 166 3.82 -7.49 12.99
N VAL A 167 2.93 -7.97 12.13
CA VAL A 167 3.22 -9.07 11.19
C VAL A 167 4.45 -8.74 10.34
N GLY A 168 5.40 -9.67 10.31
CA GLY A 168 6.59 -9.59 9.47
C GLY A 168 6.29 -9.78 7.98
N PRO A 169 7.20 -9.38 7.09
CA PRO A 169 7.06 -9.63 5.67
C PRO A 169 7.25 -11.11 5.35
N ASN A 170 6.60 -11.56 4.27
CA ASN A 170 6.74 -12.93 3.77
C ASN A 170 6.54 -12.98 2.26
N ALA A 171 7.38 -13.70 1.52
CA ALA A 171 7.25 -13.78 0.07
C ALA A 171 5.90 -14.38 -0.37
N LEU A 172 5.33 -15.29 0.43
CA LEU A 172 4.01 -15.89 0.24
C LEU A 172 3.07 -15.46 1.38
N LEU A 173 2.78 -14.17 1.45
CA LEU A 173 1.88 -13.59 2.44
C LEU A 173 0.42 -13.79 2.00
N LEU A 174 -0.37 -14.48 2.83
CA LEU A 174 -1.82 -14.62 2.62
C LEU A 174 -2.56 -13.76 3.65
N ASN A 175 -3.51 -12.93 3.17
CA ASN A 175 -4.46 -12.16 3.98
C ASN A 175 -3.80 -11.44 5.16
N PHE A 176 -2.60 -10.84 4.91
CA PHE A 176 -1.80 -10.13 5.94
C PHE A 176 -1.42 -11.00 7.16
N ASN A 177 -1.56 -12.32 7.08
CA ASN A 177 -1.47 -13.26 8.22
C ASN A 177 -2.41 -12.86 9.37
N ALA A 178 -3.54 -12.26 9.06
CA ALA A 178 -4.46 -11.65 10.02
C ALA A 178 -5.80 -12.39 10.08
N LEU A 179 -6.33 -12.49 11.28
CA LEU A 179 -7.67 -12.95 11.58
C LEU A 179 -8.54 -11.77 11.94
N HIS A 180 -9.68 -11.62 11.29
CA HIS A 180 -10.71 -10.66 11.64
C HIS A 180 -11.65 -11.31 12.65
N LEU A 181 -11.70 -10.77 13.85
CA LEU A 181 -12.64 -11.14 14.89
C LEU A 181 -13.75 -10.11 14.95
N ARG A 182 -14.99 -10.59 14.86
CA ARG A 182 -16.16 -9.79 15.19
C ARG A 182 -16.81 -10.35 16.44
N LEU A 183 -16.91 -9.53 17.48
CA LEU A 183 -17.62 -9.83 18.72
C LEU A 183 -18.97 -9.12 18.72
N ILE A 184 -20.03 -9.88 18.99
CA ILE A 184 -21.42 -9.41 19.04
C ILE A 184 -21.95 -9.70 20.44
N PRO A 185 -22.00 -8.68 21.34
CA PRO A 185 -22.50 -8.87 22.69
C PRO A 185 -24.01 -9.00 22.67
N GLU A 186 -24.52 -10.04 23.31
CA GLU A 186 -25.94 -10.26 23.59
C GLU A 186 -26.19 -10.16 25.10
N ALA A 187 -27.45 -10.20 25.53
CA ALA A 187 -27.81 -9.98 26.94
C ALA A 187 -27.08 -10.92 27.95
N THR A 188 -26.78 -12.15 27.54
CA THR A 188 -26.22 -13.20 28.41
C THR A 188 -24.88 -13.76 27.94
N HIS A 189 -24.49 -13.53 26.70
CA HIS A 189 -23.27 -14.07 26.12
C HIS A 189 -22.77 -13.16 24.97
N THR A 190 -21.54 -13.34 24.55
CA THR A 190 -20.96 -12.64 23.40
C THR A 190 -20.70 -13.67 22.31
N ASN A 191 -21.29 -13.47 21.13
CA ASN A 191 -20.97 -14.28 19.94
C ASN A 191 -19.64 -13.82 19.35
N ALA A 192 -18.87 -14.76 18.79
CA ALA A 192 -17.62 -14.50 18.09
C ALA A 192 -17.67 -15.09 16.68
N LEU A 193 -17.41 -14.24 15.68
CA LEU A 193 -17.21 -14.63 14.29
C LEU A 193 -15.74 -14.42 13.97
N LEU A 194 -15.09 -15.42 13.40
CA LEU A 194 -13.69 -15.37 13.01
C LEU A 194 -13.57 -15.60 11.50
N VAL A 195 -12.86 -14.71 10.81
CA VAL A 195 -12.66 -14.78 9.34
C VAL A 195 -11.17 -14.58 9.04
N PRO A 196 -10.59 -15.43 8.15
CA PRO A 196 -11.15 -16.62 7.50
C PRO A 196 -11.26 -17.83 8.44
N ASP A 197 -12.01 -18.84 7.99
CA ASP A 197 -12.04 -20.14 8.65
C ASP A 197 -10.66 -20.81 8.57
N LEU A 198 -10.28 -21.47 9.66
CA LEU A 198 -9.01 -22.16 9.81
C LEU A 198 -9.24 -23.67 9.99
N SER A 199 -8.93 -24.46 8.96
CA SER A 199 -9.01 -25.92 9.07
C SER A 199 -8.06 -26.46 10.14
N GLY A 200 -8.57 -27.31 11.01
CA GLY A 200 -7.79 -27.93 12.09
C GLY A 200 -7.64 -27.07 13.35
N TYR A 201 -8.30 -25.92 13.42
CA TYR A 201 -8.35 -25.07 14.63
C TYR A 201 -9.77 -24.94 15.14
N LEU A 202 -9.93 -24.99 16.45
CA LEU A 202 -11.21 -24.80 17.15
C LEU A 202 -11.28 -23.39 17.76
N ILE A 203 -12.45 -22.78 17.73
CA ILE A 203 -12.69 -21.50 18.42
C ILE A 203 -13.32 -21.81 19.78
N ASN A 204 -12.61 -21.44 20.85
CA ASN A 204 -13.09 -21.56 22.23
C ASN A 204 -13.41 -20.15 22.75
N ASN A 205 -14.65 -19.72 22.52
CA ASN A 205 -15.12 -18.41 22.94
C ASN A 205 -15.57 -18.44 24.42
N ARG A 206 -14.84 -17.72 25.27
CA ARG A 206 -15.12 -17.52 26.71
C ARG A 206 -15.40 -16.04 27.04
N VAL A 207 -15.61 -15.19 26.02
CA VAL A 207 -15.93 -13.77 26.25
C VAL A 207 -17.34 -13.67 26.81
N THR A 208 -17.46 -12.98 27.95
CA THR A 208 -18.75 -12.77 28.62
C THR A 208 -19.25 -11.34 28.44
N THR A 209 -20.56 -11.18 28.30
CA THR A 209 -21.19 -9.86 28.23
C THR A 209 -21.34 -9.26 29.63
N THR A 210 -21.08 -7.95 29.76
CA THR A 210 -21.27 -7.20 31.01
C THR A 210 -22.20 -6.01 30.82
N GLN A 211 -22.77 -5.52 31.93
CA GLN A 211 -23.63 -4.32 31.96
C GLN A 211 -22.83 -3.05 32.32
N ARG A 212 -21.51 -3.08 32.27
CA ARG A 212 -20.66 -1.89 32.52
C ARG A 212 -20.75 -0.96 31.32
N PRO A 213 -20.55 0.36 31.50
CA PRO A 213 -20.43 1.30 30.38
C PRO A 213 -19.25 0.92 29.47
N CYS A 214 -19.41 1.16 28.15
CA CYS A 214 -18.33 1.01 27.19
C CYS A 214 -17.31 2.14 27.38
N THR A 215 -16.14 1.82 27.91
CA THR A 215 -15.09 2.84 28.16
C THR A 215 -14.04 2.90 27.05
N GLY A 216 -14.17 2.04 26.02
CA GLY A 216 -13.12 1.82 25.02
C GLY A 216 -11.90 1.09 25.61
N GLY A 217 -11.16 0.44 24.74
CA GLY A 217 -10.03 -0.41 25.10
C GLY A 217 -10.41 -1.89 25.14
N ASP A 218 -9.41 -2.74 24.83
CA ASP A 218 -9.60 -4.18 24.75
C ASP A 218 -9.83 -4.75 26.13
N THR A 219 -11.02 -5.27 26.38
CA THR A 219 -11.38 -6.00 27.61
C THR A 219 -11.36 -7.51 27.40
N TYR A 220 -10.90 -7.94 26.25
CA TYR A 220 -10.74 -9.33 25.83
C TYR A 220 -9.37 -9.53 25.19
N GLN A 221 -8.96 -10.77 25.11
CA GLN A 221 -7.73 -11.18 24.45
C GLN A 221 -7.93 -12.47 23.67
N ALA A 222 -7.14 -12.65 22.62
CA ALA A 222 -7.08 -13.86 21.82
C ALA A 222 -5.72 -14.52 22.01
N ARG A 223 -5.69 -15.84 22.20
CA ARG A 223 -4.46 -16.62 22.31
C ARG A 223 -4.60 -17.98 21.65
N LEU A 224 -3.48 -18.53 21.21
CA LEU A 224 -3.42 -19.88 20.66
C LEU A 224 -3.01 -20.87 21.76
N GLU A 225 -3.81 -21.90 21.96
CA GLU A 225 -3.50 -23.05 22.80
C GLU A 225 -3.53 -24.31 21.92
N GLU A 226 -2.38 -24.86 21.60
CA GLU A 226 -2.25 -26.00 20.67
C GLU A 226 -2.98 -25.71 19.34
N ARG A 227 -4.17 -26.28 19.16
CA ARG A 227 -5.04 -26.08 17.99
C ARG A 227 -6.37 -25.43 18.35
N SER A 228 -6.41 -24.69 19.45
CA SER A 228 -7.59 -23.94 19.90
C SER A 228 -7.29 -22.45 19.98
N ILE A 229 -8.08 -21.65 19.31
CA ILE A 229 -8.08 -20.18 19.45
C ILE A 229 -9.01 -19.87 20.63
N VAL A 230 -8.41 -19.48 21.75
CA VAL A 230 -9.14 -19.12 22.97
C VAL A 230 -9.36 -17.62 22.98
N LEU A 231 -10.62 -17.22 23.02
CA LEU A 231 -11.05 -15.84 23.23
C LEU A 231 -11.56 -15.73 24.66
N GLU A 232 -10.99 -14.83 25.45
CA GLU A 232 -11.39 -14.67 26.86
C GLU A 232 -11.42 -13.21 27.29
N GLY A 233 -12.26 -12.90 28.27
CA GLY A 233 -12.44 -11.57 28.80
C GLY A 233 -13.90 -11.16 28.88
N THR A 234 -14.15 -9.86 28.79
CA THR A 234 -15.51 -9.29 28.91
C THR A 234 -15.75 -8.25 27.82
N LEU A 235 -17.00 -8.14 27.34
CA LEU A 235 -17.42 -7.09 26.44
C LEU A 235 -18.70 -6.44 26.98
N PRO A 236 -18.74 -5.12 27.24
CA PRO A 236 -19.95 -4.42 27.62
C PRO A 236 -21.01 -4.46 26.52
N LEU A 237 -22.28 -4.66 26.89
CA LEU A 237 -23.41 -4.73 25.96
C LEU A 237 -23.56 -3.44 25.14
N ASP A 238 -23.33 -2.29 25.75
CA ASP A 238 -23.46 -0.97 25.13
C ASP A 238 -22.29 -0.60 24.20
N CYS A 239 -21.21 -1.41 24.13
CA CYS A 239 -20.19 -1.29 23.09
C CYS A 239 -20.73 -1.64 21.69
N GLY A 240 -21.80 -2.45 21.63
CA GLY A 240 -22.30 -2.96 20.36
C GLY A 240 -21.31 -3.95 19.71
N GLU A 241 -21.43 -4.12 18.40
CA GLU A 241 -20.47 -4.94 17.64
C GLU A 241 -19.07 -4.34 17.67
N VAL A 242 -18.05 -5.17 17.89
CA VAL A 242 -16.64 -4.80 17.90
C VAL A 242 -15.91 -5.63 16.88
N ASP A 243 -15.20 -4.96 15.98
CA ASP A 243 -14.28 -5.58 15.01
C ASP A 243 -12.84 -5.40 15.49
N ASP A 244 -12.06 -6.49 15.48
CA ASP A 244 -10.63 -6.49 15.79
C ASP A 244 -9.85 -7.39 14.84
N TYR A 245 -8.54 -7.13 14.72
CA TYR A 245 -7.64 -7.88 13.84
C TYR A 245 -6.41 -8.31 14.63
N PHE A 246 -6.12 -9.61 14.61
CA PHE A 246 -4.97 -10.17 15.30
C PHE A 246 -4.28 -11.27 14.48
N THR A 247 -3.06 -11.61 14.87
CA THR A 247 -2.29 -12.71 14.30
C THR A 247 -1.92 -13.68 15.43
N LEU A 248 -2.04 -14.98 15.17
CA LEU A 248 -1.77 -16.02 16.16
C LEU A 248 -0.90 -17.15 15.62
N LEU A 249 -0.83 -17.30 14.30
CA LEU A 249 -0.16 -18.43 13.68
C LEU A 249 1.08 -17.98 12.89
N PRO A 250 2.12 -18.83 12.83
CA PRO A 250 3.18 -18.67 11.82
C PRO A 250 2.59 -18.65 10.41
N HIS A 251 3.26 -17.94 9.49
CA HIS A 251 2.77 -17.75 8.11
C HIS A 251 2.41 -19.06 7.38
N GLY A 252 3.27 -20.11 7.52
CA GLY A 252 3.04 -21.39 6.87
C GLY A 252 1.81 -22.11 7.40
N ASP A 253 1.64 -22.13 8.73
CA ASP A 253 0.48 -22.75 9.38
C ASP A 253 -0.81 -22.01 9.06
N TYR A 254 -0.77 -20.67 9.04
CA TYR A 254 -1.90 -19.85 8.64
C TYR A 254 -2.30 -20.12 7.18
N PHE A 255 -1.33 -20.07 6.26
CA PHE A 255 -1.57 -20.36 4.84
C PHE A 255 -2.24 -21.72 4.65
N PHE A 256 -1.70 -22.75 5.29
CA PHE A 256 -2.20 -24.10 5.17
C PHE A 256 -3.60 -24.28 5.77
N ALA A 257 -3.87 -23.66 6.90
CA ALA A 257 -5.18 -23.74 7.56
C ALA A 257 -6.26 -23.05 6.70
N VAL A 258 -5.98 -21.87 6.13
CA VAL A 258 -6.89 -21.15 5.23
C VAL A 258 -7.06 -21.92 3.91
N PHE A 259 -5.95 -22.36 3.30
CA PHE A 259 -6.00 -23.18 2.08
C PHE A 259 -6.88 -24.42 2.27
N SER A 260 -6.66 -25.17 3.33
CA SER A 260 -7.38 -26.42 3.60
C SER A 260 -8.87 -26.19 3.85
N ALA A 261 -9.23 -25.09 4.52
CA ALA A 261 -10.63 -24.72 4.75
C ALA A 261 -11.32 -24.41 3.41
N LEU A 262 -10.74 -23.50 2.61
CA LEU A 262 -11.28 -23.10 1.32
C LEU A 262 -11.30 -24.25 0.29
N TRP A 263 -10.25 -25.07 0.28
CA TRP A 263 -10.16 -26.22 -0.63
C TRP A 263 -11.27 -27.23 -0.36
N LYS A 264 -11.51 -27.53 0.92
CA LYS A 264 -12.60 -28.41 1.39
C LYS A 264 -13.97 -27.82 1.10
N GLU A 265 -14.19 -26.53 1.35
CA GLU A 265 -15.44 -25.82 1.05
C GLU A 265 -15.82 -25.96 -0.43
N MET A 266 -14.82 -25.85 -1.33
CA MET A 266 -15.00 -26.01 -2.77
C MET A 266 -15.14 -27.49 -3.23
N GLY A 267 -15.20 -28.45 -2.29
CA GLY A 267 -15.28 -29.89 -2.58
C GLY A 267 -13.96 -30.49 -3.06
N GLY A 268 -12.82 -29.88 -2.73
CA GLY A 268 -11.49 -30.45 -2.96
C GLY A 268 -11.10 -31.43 -1.85
N THR A 269 -10.20 -32.37 -2.17
CA THR A 269 -9.61 -33.31 -1.23
C THR A 269 -8.12 -33.06 -1.10
N LEU A 270 -7.60 -33.08 0.13
CA LEU A 270 -6.18 -33.01 0.46
C LEU A 270 -5.84 -34.13 1.43
N LEU A 271 -4.85 -34.96 1.12
CA LEU A 271 -4.42 -36.06 1.98
C LEU A 271 -3.13 -35.76 2.72
N GLY A 272 -2.25 -34.92 2.15
CA GLY A 272 -0.97 -34.53 2.74
C GLY A 272 -1.09 -33.39 3.75
N GLY A 273 0.09 -32.92 4.21
CA GLY A 273 0.26 -31.79 5.13
C GLY A 273 0.83 -30.56 4.42
N VAL A 274 1.60 -29.78 5.20
CA VAL A 274 2.34 -28.61 4.70
C VAL A 274 3.83 -28.75 4.99
N ARG A 275 4.65 -28.30 4.07
CA ARG A 275 6.11 -28.20 4.25
C ARG A 275 6.71 -27.05 3.45
N GLU A 276 7.87 -26.59 3.85
CA GLU A 276 8.68 -25.68 3.07
C GLU A 276 9.37 -26.42 1.92
N GLY A 277 9.58 -25.71 0.82
CA GLY A 277 10.29 -26.25 -0.33
C GLY A 277 10.49 -25.20 -1.42
N SER A 278 10.97 -25.63 -2.58
CA SER A 278 11.20 -24.74 -3.73
C SER A 278 10.42 -25.22 -4.94
N ALA A 279 9.89 -24.28 -5.71
CA ALA A 279 9.29 -24.57 -6.98
C ALA A 279 10.34 -25.01 -8.02
N PRO A 280 9.99 -25.91 -8.96
CA PRO A 280 10.91 -26.33 -10.01
C PRO A 280 11.29 -25.16 -10.92
N ALA A 281 12.60 -25.02 -11.20
CA ALA A 281 13.12 -23.88 -11.97
C ALA A 281 12.73 -23.93 -13.47
N ASP A 282 12.63 -25.16 -14.01
CA ASP A 282 12.48 -25.39 -15.46
C ASP A 282 11.04 -25.81 -15.87
N GLN A 283 10.09 -25.72 -14.96
CA GLN A 283 8.72 -26.09 -15.22
C GLN A 283 7.83 -24.84 -15.28
N PRO A 284 6.95 -24.70 -16.28
CA PRO A 284 5.97 -23.61 -16.28
C PRO A 284 4.99 -23.77 -15.12
N ALA A 285 4.53 -22.65 -14.58
CA ALA A 285 3.50 -22.65 -13.55
C ALA A 285 2.19 -23.28 -14.10
N PHE A 286 1.54 -24.08 -13.28
CA PHE A 286 0.20 -24.61 -13.58
C PHE A 286 -0.85 -23.49 -13.62
N SER A 287 -0.70 -22.51 -12.75
CA SER A 287 -1.51 -21.28 -12.73
C SER A 287 -0.73 -20.14 -12.09
N THR A 288 -0.98 -18.92 -12.55
CA THR A 288 -0.38 -17.68 -12.01
C THR A 288 -1.50 -16.73 -11.60
N HIS A 289 -1.48 -16.31 -10.34
CA HIS A 289 -2.28 -15.21 -9.84
C HIS A 289 -1.50 -13.90 -9.97
N LEU A 290 -2.18 -12.82 -10.37
CA LEU A 290 -1.63 -11.46 -10.41
C LEU A 290 -2.37 -10.58 -9.41
N SER A 291 -1.63 -9.86 -8.58
CA SER A 291 -2.17 -8.88 -7.65
C SER A 291 -2.92 -7.75 -8.37
N PRO A 292 -3.68 -6.89 -7.66
CA PRO A 292 -4.01 -5.56 -8.14
C PRO A 292 -2.77 -4.75 -8.51
N PRO A 293 -2.88 -3.71 -9.36
CA PRO A 293 -1.75 -2.87 -9.74
C PRO A 293 -1.19 -2.07 -8.55
N LEU A 294 0.09 -1.69 -8.63
CA LEU A 294 0.78 -0.91 -7.59
C LEU A 294 0.00 0.35 -7.19
N SER A 295 -0.61 1.05 -8.13
CA SER A 295 -1.42 2.25 -7.85
C SER A 295 -2.57 1.98 -6.85
N GLU A 296 -3.18 0.80 -6.92
CA GLU A 296 -4.21 0.38 -5.96
C GLU A 296 -3.59 -0.07 -4.62
N VAL A 297 -2.47 -0.77 -4.68
CA VAL A 297 -1.74 -1.24 -3.49
C VAL A 297 -1.25 -0.07 -2.64
N ILE A 298 -0.64 0.96 -3.24
CA ILE A 298 -0.17 2.15 -2.50
C ILE A 298 -1.33 2.94 -1.88
N ARG A 299 -2.50 2.92 -2.53
CA ARG A 299 -3.69 3.54 -1.96
C ARG A 299 -4.06 2.89 -0.62
N ASP A 300 -4.08 1.58 -0.54
CA ASP A 300 -4.35 0.89 0.72
C ASP A 300 -3.24 1.10 1.76
N ILE A 301 -1.97 1.09 1.33
CA ILE A 301 -0.84 1.40 2.20
C ILE A 301 -1.01 2.78 2.84
N ASN A 302 -1.31 3.80 2.05
CA ASN A 302 -1.36 5.18 2.52
C ASN A 302 -2.68 5.51 3.25
N LYS A 303 -3.85 5.12 2.71
CA LYS A 303 -5.17 5.38 3.31
C LYS A 303 -5.31 4.74 4.69
N PHE A 304 -4.91 3.48 4.82
CA PHE A 304 -5.06 2.71 6.06
C PHE A 304 -3.77 2.60 6.88
N SER A 305 -2.69 3.18 6.37
CA SER A 305 -1.37 3.11 7.03
C SER A 305 -0.88 1.68 7.26
N ASN A 306 -1.17 0.76 6.32
CA ASN A 306 -0.88 -0.67 6.46
C ASN A 306 0.64 -0.91 6.50
N ASN A 307 1.13 -1.43 7.63
CA ASN A 307 2.57 -1.68 7.84
C ASN A 307 3.05 -2.91 7.09
N THR A 308 2.26 -3.99 7.12
CA THR A 308 2.63 -5.26 6.48
C THR A 308 2.78 -5.07 4.97
N MET A 309 1.80 -4.40 4.33
CA MET A 309 1.90 -4.08 2.90
C MET A 309 3.10 -3.17 2.59
N ALA A 310 3.39 -2.19 3.44
CA ALA A 310 4.53 -1.29 3.23
C ALA A 310 5.88 -2.03 3.34
N ARG A 311 6.02 -2.98 4.28
CA ARG A 311 7.21 -3.85 4.40
C ARG A 311 7.38 -4.76 3.17
N GLN A 312 6.28 -5.35 2.67
CA GLN A 312 6.28 -6.14 1.43
C GLN A 312 6.75 -5.30 0.24
N LEU A 313 6.19 -4.09 0.10
CA LEU A 313 6.57 -3.16 -0.95
C LEU A 313 8.04 -2.76 -0.84
N PHE A 314 8.52 -2.44 0.36
CA PHE A 314 9.91 -2.07 0.58
C PHE A 314 10.88 -3.18 0.15
N LEU A 315 10.60 -4.44 0.52
CA LEU A 315 11.41 -5.58 0.08
C LEU A 315 11.34 -5.81 -1.44
N THR A 316 10.19 -5.53 -2.06
CA THR A 316 10.04 -5.65 -3.51
C THR A 316 10.97 -4.70 -4.28
N LEU A 317 11.36 -3.55 -3.71
CA LEU A 317 12.22 -2.58 -4.38
C LEU A 317 13.59 -3.17 -4.76
N SER A 318 14.17 -4.01 -3.93
CA SER A 318 15.45 -4.66 -4.24
C SER A 318 15.32 -5.76 -5.30
N ALA A 319 14.21 -6.47 -5.32
CA ALA A 319 13.98 -7.55 -6.27
C ALA A 319 13.62 -7.02 -7.67
N ALA A 320 13.15 -5.80 -7.76
CA ALA A 320 12.72 -5.15 -8.99
C ALA A 320 13.81 -4.31 -9.67
N VAL A 321 14.98 -4.19 -9.08
CA VAL A 321 16.14 -3.56 -9.72
C VAL A 321 16.88 -4.62 -10.60
N PRO A 322 16.46 -4.81 -11.87
CA PRO A 322 17.46 -5.13 -12.87
C PRO A 322 18.33 -3.88 -12.89
N ALA A 323 19.63 -4.04 -12.91
CA ALA A 323 20.52 -2.94 -13.23
C ALA A 323 19.90 -2.16 -14.39
N ARG A 324 19.29 -1.00 -14.11
CA ARG A 324 18.88 -0.07 -15.14
C ARG A 324 20.20 0.36 -15.75
N ALA A 325 20.52 -0.22 -16.91
CA ALA A 325 21.61 0.32 -17.71
C ALA A 325 21.35 1.83 -17.79
N PRO A 326 22.38 2.68 -17.61
CA PRO A 326 22.19 4.11 -17.79
C PRO A 326 21.42 4.27 -19.09
N TYR A 327 20.37 5.08 -19.06
CA TYR A 327 19.60 5.39 -20.26
C TYR A 327 20.59 6.08 -21.22
N GLU A 328 21.21 5.30 -22.07
CA GLU A 328 21.96 5.79 -23.20
C GLU A 328 20.91 6.44 -24.11
N SER A 329 20.97 7.75 -24.21
CA SER A 329 20.11 8.59 -25.02
C SER A 329 20.20 8.35 -26.54
N ASP A 330 20.87 7.27 -26.94
CA ASP A 330 21.16 6.93 -28.35
C ASP A 330 20.28 5.79 -28.91
N ASN A 331 19.29 5.29 -28.15
CA ASN A 331 18.25 4.52 -28.81
C ASN A 331 17.28 5.49 -29.48
N PRO A 332 17.14 5.48 -30.82
CA PRO A 332 16.14 6.29 -31.49
C PRO A 332 14.79 5.89 -30.85
N VAL A 333 14.07 6.89 -30.34
CA VAL A 333 12.66 6.79 -30.00
C VAL A 333 12.04 5.96 -31.10
N GLN A 334 11.54 4.74 -30.79
CA GLN A 334 10.65 4.08 -31.72
C GLN A 334 9.52 5.08 -31.93
N GLU A 335 9.55 5.72 -33.09
CA GLU A 335 8.50 6.62 -33.50
C GLU A 335 7.21 5.82 -33.36
N PHE A 336 6.37 6.24 -32.43
CA PHE A 336 5.00 5.77 -32.42
C PHE A 336 4.46 6.10 -33.78
N MET A 337 4.09 5.08 -34.53
CA MET A 337 3.49 5.20 -35.84
C MET A 337 2.41 6.26 -35.74
N SER A 338 2.54 7.34 -36.54
CA SER A 338 1.58 8.42 -36.48
C SER A 338 0.19 7.89 -36.86
N LEU A 339 -0.87 8.55 -36.40
CA LEU A 339 -2.23 8.21 -36.81
C LEU A 339 -2.37 8.18 -38.35
N ALA A 340 -1.57 8.98 -39.06
CA ALA A 340 -1.49 9.00 -40.51
C ALA A 340 -0.89 7.69 -41.06
N ASP A 341 0.22 7.20 -40.45
CA ASP A 341 0.87 5.96 -40.90
C ASP A 341 -0.04 4.74 -40.61
N LEU A 342 -0.78 4.76 -39.49
CA LEU A 342 -1.79 3.74 -39.18
C LEU A 342 -2.95 3.77 -40.19
N MET A 343 -3.40 4.94 -40.58
CA MET A 343 -4.46 5.11 -41.61
C MET A 343 -3.98 4.66 -42.97
N ASP A 344 -2.73 4.93 -43.36
CA ASP A 344 -2.15 4.46 -44.61
C ASP A 344 -1.96 2.95 -44.66
N MET A 345 -1.58 2.34 -43.54
CA MET A 345 -1.49 0.89 -43.42
C MET A 345 -2.88 0.21 -43.52
N LEU A 346 -3.91 0.77 -42.89
CA LEU A 346 -5.30 0.29 -42.99
C LEU A 346 -5.89 0.46 -44.38
N ASN A 347 -5.55 1.53 -45.07
CA ASN A 347 -5.94 1.76 -46.48
C ASN A 347 -5.22 0.83 -47.46
N ALA A 348 -3.96 0.47 -47.19
CA ALA A 348 -3.18 -0.47 -48.01
C ALA A 348 -3.71 -1.91 -47.94
N GLU A 349 -4.35 -2.29 -46.84
CA GLU A 349 -5.00 -3.61 -46.64
C GLU A 349 -6.45 -3.65 -47.16
N GLY A 350 -6.96 -2.59 -47.81
CA GLY A 350 -8.29 -2.57 -48.45
C GLY A 350 -9.47 -2.58 -47.47
N VAL A 351 -9.27 -2.18 -46.23
CA VAL A 351 -10.35 -2.02 -45.25
C VAL A 351 -11.01 -0.67 -45.40
N ALA A 352 -12.12 -0.59 -46.12
CA ALA A 352 -12.90 0.65 -46.27
C ALA A 352 -13.62 0.98 -44.94
N LEU A 353 -13.03 1.86 -44.13
CA LEU A 353 -13.59 2.35 -42.86
C LEU A 353 -14.62 3.51 -43.03
N ALA A 354 -14.89 3.94 -44.27
CA ALA A 354 -15.63 5.17 -44.52
C ALA A 354 -17.16 5.08 -44.43
N GLU A 355 -17.77 3.90 -44.37
CA GLU A 355 -19.24 3.80 -44.42
C GLU A 355 -19.92 3.42 -43.11
N THR A 356 -19.18 3.08 -42.04
CA THR A 356 -19.79 2.57 -40.78
C THR A 356 -19.96 3.65 -39.70
N LEU A 357 -19.42 4.85 -39.86
CA LEU A 357 -19.43 5.89 -38.83
C LEU A 357 -20.52 6.99 -38.99
N HIS A 358 -21.32 6.93 -40.03
CA HIS A 358 -22.30 8.01 -40.34
C HIS A 358 -23.78 7.63 -40.15
N ALA A 359 -24.10 6.50 -39.56
CA ALA A 359 -25.50 6.11 -39.35
C ALA A 359 -25.78 5.51 -37.96
N ARG A 360 -25.75 6.34 -36.93
CA ARG A 360 -26.53 6.10 -35.73
C ARG A 360 -27.02 7.42 -35.12
N PRO A 361 -28.35 7.66 -35.05
CA PRO A 361 -28.89 8.75 -34.24
C PRO A 361 -28.71 8.45 -32.75
N ALA A 362 -28.53 9.49 -31.95
CA ALA A 362 -28.49 9.44 -30.50
C ALA A 362 -29.73 8.74 -29.97
N VAL A 363 -29.55 7.68 -29.18
CA VAL A 363 -30.64 7.00 -28.49
C VAL A 363 -30.61 7.43 -27.05
N ASP A 364 -31.69 8.08 -26.63
CA ASP A 364 -31.98 8.42 -25.24
C ASP A 364 -32.09 7.15 -24.38
N TYR A 365 -31.31 7.09 -23.32
CA TYR A 365 -31.16 5.91 -22.43
C TYR A 365 -32.10 5.95 -21.21
N TRP A 366 -33.27 6.54 -21.31
CA TRP A 366 -34.27 6.50 -20.22
C TRP A 366 -35.69 6.45 -20.78
N ALA A 367 -36.22 5.25 -21.10
CA ALA A 367 -37.61 4.90 -20.97
C ALA A 367 -37.94 3.45 -21.39
N SER A 368 -38.68 2.80 -20.53
CA SER A 368 -39.70 1.76 -20.73
C SER A 368 -39.31 0.29 -20.73
N ASP A 369 -39.98 -0.40 -19.82
CA ASP A 369 -40.16 -1.82 -19.61
C ASP A 369 -40.66 -2.58 -20.86
N GLY A 370 -40.01 -3.74 -21.15
CA GLY A 370 -40.52 -4.71 -22.10
C GLY A 370 -39.54 -5.89 -22.26
N PRO A 371 -39.98 -7.16 -22.42
CA PRO A 371 -39.12 -8.32 -22.37
C PRO A 371 -38.27 -8.50 -23.63
N LEU A 372 -36.97 -8.76 -23.42
CA LEU A 372 -35.99 -9.04 -24.46
C LEU A 372 -36.22 -10.40 -25.12
N THR A 373 -36.60 -10.40 -26.39
CA THR A 373 -36.52 -11.55 -27.26
C THR A 373 -35.19 -11.54 -28.04
N VAL A 374 -34.42 -12.61 -27.93
CA VAL A 374 -33.14 -12.81 -28.64
C VAL A 374 -33.41 -13.42 -30.02
N PRO A 375 -32.96 -12.80 -31.13
CA PRO A 375 -32.94 -13.45 -32.43
C PRO A 375 -31.68 -14.28 -32.64
N ALA A 376 -31.83 -15.44 -33.29
CA ALA A 376 -30.80 -16.41 -33.51
C ALA A 376 -29.85 -16.07 -34.67
N ARG A 377 -28.56 -16.37 -34.44
CA ARG A 377 -27.47 -16.73 -35.34
C ARG A 377 -27.29 -15.98 -36.66
N GLY A 378 -26.25 -15.16 -36.69
CA GLY A 378 -25.43 -14.84 -37.85
C GLY A 378 -23.96 -14.88 -37.48
N THR A 379 -23.13 -15.56 -38.24
CA THR A 379 -21.73 -15.92 -38.01
C THR A 379 -20.82 -14.69 -37.88
N PRO A 380 -19.94 -14.62 -36.87
CA PRO A 380 -18.99 -13.53 -36.73
C PRO A 380 -17.63 -13.89 -37.35
N LYS A 381 -17.16 -13.08 -38.28
CA LYS A 381 -15.75 -13.07 -38.71
C LYS A 381 -14.93 -11.88 -38.20
N ALA A 382 -15.51 -11.03 -37.37
CA ALA A 382 -14.81 -9.84 -36.81
C ALA A 382 -14.34 -9.99 -35.34
N GLY A 383 -14.70 -11.08 -34.65
CA GLY A 383 -14.36 -11.25 -33.22
C GLY A 383 -12.92 -11.65 -32.93
N ASN A 384 -12.19 -12.20 -33.93
CA ASN A 384 -10.85 -12.73 -33.69
C ASN A 384 -9.73 -11.66 -33.81
N LEU A 385 -9.99 -10.49 -34.41
CA LEU A 385 -8.95 -9.46 -34.54
C LEU A 385 -8.81 -8.61 -33.27
N LEU A 386 -9.92 -8.31 -32.60
CA LEU A 386 -9.88 -7.53 -31.35
C LEU A 386 -9.30 -8.35 -30.17
N SER A 387 -9.58 -9.65 -30.11
CA SER A 387 -8.97 -10.53 -29.10
C SER A 387 -7.47 -10.71 -29.33
N SER A 388 -7.01 -10.82 -30.58
CA SER A 388 -5.58 -10.93 -30.88
C SER A 388 -4.80 -9.63 -30.64
N ILE A 389 -5.42 -8.46 -30.79
CA ILE A 389 -4.78 -7.16 -30.46
C ILE A 389 -4.70 -6.98 -28.93
N VAL A 390 -5.75 -7.30 -28.20
CA VAL A 390 -5.75 -7.24 -26.72
C VAL A 390 -4.78 -8.28 -26.13
N ASP A 391 -4.71 -9.48 -26.68
CA ASP A 391 -3.76 -10.52 -26.26
C ASP A 391 -2.31 -10.16 -26.65
N ALA A 392 -2.08 -9.46 -27.76
CA ALA A 392 -0.76 -8.99 -28.15
C ALA A 392 -0.27 -7.82 -27.29
N GLU A 393 -1.13 -6.87 -26.89
CA GLU A 393 -0.78 -5.80 -25.97
C GLU A 393 -0.53 -6.31 -24.55
N LEU A 394 -1.31 -7.28 -24.08
CA LEU A 394 -1.08 -7.96 -22.81
C LEU A 394 0.20 -8.80 -22.80
N THR A 395 0.60 -9.35 -23.94
CA THR A 395 1.82 -10.18 -24.03
C THR A 395 3.09 -9.32 -24.23
N THR A 396 2.98 -8.11 -24.77
CA THR A 396 4.15 -7.25 -25.04
C THR A 396 4.54 -6.37 -23.84
N GLN A 397 3.68 -6.20 -22.84
CA GLN A 397 4.01 -5.51 -21.57
C GLN A 397 4.45 -6.44 -20.44
N GLN A 398 4.55 -7.73 -20.67
CA GLN A 398 5.37 -8.58 -19.81
C GLN A 398 6.83 -8.21 -20.06
N SER A 399 7.33 -7.21 -19.33
CA SER A 399 8.77 -7.01 -19.21
C SER A 399 9.34 -8.32 -18.70
N THR A 400 9.93 -9.09 -19.61
CA THR A 400 10.69 -10.28 -19.31
C THR A 400 11.82 -9.85 -18.38
N LEU A 401 11.65 -10.10 -17.08
CA LEU A 401 12.76 -10.13 -16.15
C LEU A 401 13.80 -11.08 -16.76
N PRO A 402 15.07 -10.70 -16.87
CA PRO A 402 16.09 -11.56 -17.45
C PRO A 402 16.18 -12.85 -16.62
N GLN A 403 15.82 -13.97 -17.23
CA GLN A 403 16.09 -15.30 -16.69
C GLN A 403 17.60 -15.56 -16.78
N ARG A 404 18.35 -15.17 -15.75
CA ARG A 404 19.72 -15.64 -15.53
C ARG A 404 19.95 -15.78 -14.04
N GLY A 405 19.90 -17.02 -13.57
CA GLY A 405 20.13 -17.38 -12.18
C GLY A 405 18.99 -16.93 -11.26
N ASN A 406 18.71 -17.66 -10.19
CA ASN A 406 17.82 -17.10 -9.16
C ASN A 406 18.44 -15.79 -8.67
N PRO A 407 17.77 -14.64 -8.82
CA PRO A 407 18.27 -13.41 -8.22
C PRO A 407 18.46 -13.67 -6.71
N PRO A 408 19.45 -13.05 -6.07
CA PRO A 408 19.58 -13.15 -4.62
C PRO A 408 18.23 -12.78 -3.99
N ALA A 409 17.85 -13.51 -2.94
CA ALA A 409 16.61 -13.23 -2.23
C ALA A 409 16.59 -11.77 -1.76
N ALA A 410 15.46 -11.10 -1.93
CA ALA A 410 15.32 -9.69 -1.56
C ALA A 410 15.44 -9.52 -0.03
N SER A 411 16.24 -8.56 0.40
CA SER A 411 16.55 -8.29 1.80
C SER A 411 16.40 -6.81 2.17
N ILE A 412 16.30 -6.51 3.46
CA ILE A 412 16.25 -5.13 3.96
C ILE A 412 17.49 -4.31 3.55
N PRO A 413 18.73 -4.80 3.70
CA PRO A 413 19.91 -4.06 3.26
C PRO A 413 19.88 -3.72 1.77
N GLN A 414 19.54 -4.69 0.92
CA GLN A 414 19.43 -4.48 -0.53
C GLN A 414 18.33 -3.48 -0.89
N SER A 415 17.17 -3.53 -0.21
CA SER A 415 16.08 -2.58 -0.43
C SER A 415 16.45 -1.16 0.02
N THR A 416 17.20 -1.04 1.11
CA THR A 416 17.75 0.25 1.56
C THR A 416 18.73 0.81 0.54
N GLU A 417 19.65 -0.02 0.03
CA GLU A 417 20.59 0.37 -1.00
C GLU A 417 19.91 0.79 -2.29
N ALA A 418 18.92 0.01 -2.76
CA ALA A 418 18.15 0.31 -3.96
C ALA A 418 17.43 1.67 -3.85
N LEU A 419 16.83 1.96 -2.70
CA LEU A 419 16.16 3.22 -2.45
C LEU A 419 17.16 4.40 -2.37
N GLN A 420 18.32 4.21 -1.73
CA GLN A 420 19.37 5.23 -1.68
C GLN A 420 19.98 5.51 -3.06
N GLN A 421 20.17 4.48 -3.88
CA GLN A 421 20.61 4.62 -5.27
C GLN A 421 19.58 5.40 -6.09
N TRP A 422 18.29 5.10 -5.94
CA TRP A 422 17.23 5.86 -6.60
C TRP A 422 17.23 7.33 -6.16
N LEU A 423 17.27 7.64 -4.86
CA LEU A 423 17.38 9.01 -4.36
C LEU A 423 18.58 9.74 -4.98
N SER A 424 19.72 9.07 -5.06
CA SER A 424 20.94 9.65 -5.64
C SER A 424 20.79 9.92 -7.14
N SER A 425 20.13 9.03 -7.89
CA SER A 425 19.87 9.23 -9.33
C SER A 425 18.95 10.41 -9.60
N GLU A 426 18.02 10.69 -8.68
CA GLU A 426 17.12 11.84 -8.73
C GLU A 426 17.72 13.10 -8.08
N GLN A 427 19.04 13.08 -7.78
CA GLN A 427 19.78 14.18 -7.14
C GLN A 427 19.23 14.60 -5.76
N MET A 428 18.43 13.75 -5.13
CA MET A 428 17.94 13.94 -3.76
C MET A 428 18.96 13.42 -2.76
N LYS A 429 19.48 14.29 -1.89
CA LYS A 429 20.47 13.95 -0.87
C LYS A 429 19.86 14.09 0.51
N PHE A 430 19.59 12.98 1.17
CA PHE A 430 19.02 12.91 2.50
C PHE A 430 20.03 12.26 3.48
N PRO A 431 21.06 13.01 3.92
CA PRO A 431 22.17 12.45 4.69
C PRO A 431 21.76 11.92 6.06
N GLU A 432 20.66 12.42 6.63
CA GLU A 432 20.12 11.99 7.92
C GLU A 432 19.15 10.80 7.79
N LEU A 433 18.85 10.35 6.56
CA LEU A 433 17.89 9.28 6.32
C LEU A 433 18.38 7.96 6.92
N VAL A 434 17.57 7.41 7.82
CA VAL A 434 17.74 6.06 8.36
C VAL A 434 16.49 5.25 8.04
N LEU A 435 16.68 4.13 7.34
CA LEU A 435 15.64 3.18 6.98
C LEU A 435 15.85 1.87 7.74
N GLU A 436 14.79 1.26 8.22
CA GLU A 436 14.79 -0.04 8.85
C GLU A 436 13.83 -1.02 8.16
N ASN A 437 12.61 -0.57 7.84
CA ASN A 437 11.58 -1.43 7.25
C ASN A 437 10.67 -0.72 6.22
N GLY A 438 10.90 0.56 5.94
CA GLY A 438 10.14 1.36 5.00
C GLY A 438 8.67 1.62 5.38
N ALA A 439 8.24 1.13 6.54
CA ALA A 439 6.86 1.28 7.01
C ALA A 439 6.69 2.39 8.06
N GLY A 440 7.79 2.88 8.66
CA GLY A 440 7.73 3.82 9.77
C GLY A 440 7.37 3.19 11.11
N LEU A 441 7.18 1.89 11.19
CA LEU A 441 7.00 1.17 12.45
C LEU A 441 8.38 0.80 13.00
N SER A 442 9.10 1.82 13.45
CA SER A 442 10.50 1.73 13.87
C SER A 442 10.84 2.80 14.90
N ARG A 443 11.72 2.47 15.83
CA ARG A 443 12.33 3.46 16.74
C ARG A 443 13.58 4.09 16.15
N LYS A 444 14.15 3.53 15.09
CA LYS A 444 15.42 3.94 14.48
C LYS A 444 15.25 4.82 13.25
N GLU A 445 14.16 4.67 12.48
CA GLU A 445 13.95 5.44 11.26
C GLU A 445 13.98 6.94 11.50
N ARG A 446 14.65 7.66 10.59
CA ARG A 446 14.84 9.13 10.66
C ARG A 446 14.72 9.74 9.28
N ILE A 447 14.12 10.91 9.22
CA ILE A 447 14.12 11.85 8.10
C ILE A 447 13.85 13.26 8.66
N SER A 448 14.31 14.30 7.97
CA SER A 448 13.99 15.68 8.34
C SER A 448 12.63 16.12 7.75
N ALA A 449 12.02 17.12 8.35
CA ALA A 449 10.79 17.71 7.81
C ALA A 449 11.05 18.37 6.43
N GLN A 450 12.25 18.93 6.23
CA GLN A 450 12.65 19.54 4.97
C GLN A 450 12.74 18.48 3.86
N HIS A 451 13.49 17.40 4.06
CA HIS A 451 13.66 16.40 3.02
C HIS A 451 12.37 15.64 2.71
N LEU A 452 11.49 15.48 3.69
CA LEU A 452 10.15 14.92 3.41
C LEU A 452 9.29 15.91 2.60
N ALA A 453 9.42 17.22 2.84
CA ALA A 453 8.75 18.25 2.02
C ALA A 453 9.34 18.32 0.61
N ASP A 454 10.66 18.21 0.46
CA ASP A 454 11.33 18.19 -0.84
C ASP A 454 10.90 16.96 -1.66
N LEU A 455 10.82 15.79 -1.03
CA LEU A 455 10.26 14.59 -1.66
C LEU A 455 8.84 14.80 -2.19
N LEU A 456 7.96 15.40 -1.37
CA LEU A 456 6.57 15.65 -1.76
C LEU A 456 6.47 16.69 -2.90
N ARG A 457 7.30 17.74 -2.86
CA ARG A 457 7.37 18.73 -3.95
C ARG A 457 7.87 18.11 -5.25
N TYR A 458 8.90 17.27 -5.17
CA TYR A 458 9.41 16.53 -6.31
C TYR A 458 8.33 15.60 -6.89
N ALA A 459 7.65 14.85 -6.02
CA ALA A 459 6.59 13.93 -6.40
C ALA A 459 5.41 14.64 -7.10
N ALA A 460 5.05 15.84 -6.65
CA ALA A 460 3.95 16.61 -7.24
C ALA A 460 4.26 17.15 -8.67
N GLN A 461 5.53 17.14 -9.08
CA GLN A 461 5.97 17.51 -10.42
C GLN A 461 6.23 16.29 -11.32
N SER A 462 6.17 15.09 -10.74
CA SER A 462 6.42 13.85 -11.47
C SER A 462 5.22 13.41 -12.30
N ARG A 463 5.49 12.52 -13.26
CA ARG A 463 4.43 11.87 -14.06
C ARG A 463 3.44 11.04 -13.24
N TYR A 464 3.77 10.70 -12.00
CA TYR A 464 2.93 9.90 -11.09
C TYR A 464 2.37 10.73 -9.92
N ALA A 465 2.33 12.06 -10.07
CA ALA A 465 1.81 12.97 -9.05
C ALA A 465 0.36 12.62 -8.66
N ALA A 466 -0.49 12.34 -9.66
CA ALA A 466 -1.90 12.03 -9.45
C ALA A 466 -2.08 10.73 -8.65
N GLU A 467 -1.32 9.68 -8.98
CA GLU A 467 -1.37 8.38 -8.29
C GLU A 467 -0.95 8.52 -6.83
N LEU A 468 0.13 9.26 -6.55
CA LEU A 468 0.56 9.48 -5.18
C LEU A 468 -0.47 10.29 -4.40
N GLU A 469 -0.92 11.44 -4.91
CA GLU A 469 -1.88 12.31 -4.22
C GLU A 469 -3.20 11.57 -3.96
N ALA A 470 -3.75 10.86 -4.95
CA ALA A 470 -4.97 10.06 -4.80
C ALA A 470 -4.83 8.92 -3.78
N SER A 471 -3.62 8.43 -3.55
CA SER A 471 -3.35 7.40 -2.55
C SER A 471 -3.45 7.91 -1.11
N LEU A 472 -3.32 9.22 -0.87
CA LEU A 472 -3.27 9.79 0.48
C LEU A 472 -4.67 9.89 1.10
N PRO A 473 -4.79 9.78 2.45
CA PRO A 473 -6.03 10.05 3.17
C PRO A 473 -6.55 11.46 2.89
N ILE A 474 -7.85 11.57 2.61
CA ILE A 474 -8.54 12.84 2.37
C ILE A 474 -9.13 13.35 3.67
N LEU A 475 -8.80 14.58 4.01
CA LEU A 475 -9.26 15.26 5.22
C LEU A 475 -10.79 15.22 5.34
N GLY A 476 -11.32 14.70 6.45
CA GLY A 476 -12.74 14.61 6.74
C GLY A 476 -13.52 13.58 5.92
N MET A 477 -12.88 12.83 5.00
CA MET A 477 -13.60 11.96 4.05
C MET A 477 -13.22 10.49 4.16
N ASP A 478 -11.91 10.15 4.16
CA ASP A 478 -11.48 8.76 4.15
C ASP A 478 -10.19 8.48 4.92
N GLY A 479 -9.82 7.21 4.96
CA GLY A 479 -8.58 6.73 5.56
C GLY A 479 -8.41 7.18 7.01
N THR A 480 -7.17 7.41 7.43
CA THR A 480 -6.83 7.85 8.79
C THR A 480 -7.23 9.29 9.10
N MET A 481 -7.66 10.06 8.10
CA MET A 481 -8.13 11.44 8.25
C MET A 481 -9.66 11.57 8.29
N LYS A 482 -10.43 10.46 8.14
CA LYS A 482 -11.90 10.45 8.02
C LYS A 482 -12.62 11.16 9.17
N LYS A 483 -12.12 11.04 10.40
CA LYS A 483 -12.76 11.60 11.60
C LYS A 483 -12.30 13.03 11.94
N ARG A 484 -11.35 13.61 11.18
CA ARG A 484 -10.84 14.98 11.40
C ARG A 484 -11.56 15.94 10.46
N PHE A 485 -12.19 16.99 10.99
CA PHE A 485 -12.94 18.00 10.22
C PHE A 485 -14.08 17.47 9.34
N SER A 486 -14.67 16.33 9.70
CA SER A 486 -15.64 15.61 8.85
C SER A 486 -16.94 16.39 8.55
N ASN A 487 -17.27 17.39 9.37
CA ASN A 487 -18.47 18.23 9.20
C ASN A 487 -18.11 19.70 8.94
N GLU A 488 -16.89 19.98 8.56
CA GLU A 488 -16.38 21.34 8.39
C GLU A 488 -16.13 21.66 6.91
N ARG A 489 -16.13 22.97 6.58
CA ARG A 489 -15.89 23.44 5.21
C ARG A 489 -14.55 22.99 4.63
N ILE A 490 -13.55 22.77 5.49
CA ILE A 490 -12.20 22.37 5.10
C ILE A 490 -12.09 20.89 4.67
N ALA A 491 -13.14 20.08 4.92
CA ALA A 491 -13.15 18.67 4.48
C ALA A 491 -12.95 18.56 2.97
N GLY A 492 -12.09 17.63 2.54
CA GLY A 492 -11.74 17.43 1.14
C GLY A 492 -10.58 18.30 0.60
N TYR A 493 -10.12 19.31 1.36
CA TYR A 493 -9.09 20.24 0.88
C TYR A 493 -7.65 19.83 1.24
N ALA A 494 -7.46 18.69 1.86
CA ALA A 494 -6.12 18.20 2.15
C ALA A 494 -6.01 16.68 1.95
N HIS A 495 -4.87 16.27 1.39
CA HIS A 495 -4.46 14.90 1.16
C HIS A 495 -3.24 14.63 2.05
N ILE A 496 -3.44 13.98 3.20
CA ILE A 496 -2.43 13.94 4.26
C ILE A 496 -2.22 12.53 4.79
N LYS A 497 -0.97 12.07 4.72
CA LYS A 497 -0.52 10.87 5.43
C LYS A 497 -0.27 11.19 6.89
N THR A 498 -0.78 10.34 7.78
CA THR A 498 -0.54 10.44 9.23
C THR A 498 0.51 9.43 9.70
N GLY A 499 1.19 9.75 10.79
CA GLY A 499 2.07 8.86 11.52
C GLY A 499 1.85 8.98 13.04
N MET A 500 1.86 7.83 13.74
CA MET A 500 1.73 7.80 15.19
C MET A 500 2.47 6.59 15.77
N LEU A 501 3.31 6.86 16.76
CA LEU A 501 3.93 5.88 17.65
C LEU A 501 3.94 6.47 19.07
N THR A 502 4.23 5.67 20.07
CA THR A 502 4.50 6.21 21.41
C THR A 502 5.64 7.23 21.32
N GLY A 503 5.36 8.48 21.70
CA GLY A 503 6.32 9.57 21.61
C GLY A 503 6.49 10.20 20.23
N VAL A 504 5.72 9.81 19.23
CA VAL A 504 5.78 10.37 17.88
C VAL A 504 4.38 10.65 17.35
N LYS A 505 4.20 11.85 16.75
CA LYS A 505 3.02 12.17 15.94
C LYS A 505 3.44 13.00 14.73
N SER A 506 3.01 12.61 13.55
CA SER A 506 3.38 13.28 12.31
C SER A 506 2.21 13.38 11.33
N ILE A 507 2.27 14.39 10.49
CA ILE A 507 1.48 14.55 9.28
C ILE A 507 2.36 15.06 8.16
N ALA A 508 2.11 14.59 6.92
CA ALA A 508 2.79 15.10 5.74
C ALA A 508 1.88 14.90 4.51
N GLY A 509 1.87 15.88 3.60
CA GLY A 509 1.05 15.81 2.39
C GLY A 509 0.75 17.17 1.80
N TYR A 510 -0.38 17.24 1.10
CA TYR A 510 -0.80 18.40 0.32
C TYR A 510 -2.03 19.06 0.93
N VAL A 511 -2.03 20.40 0.92
CA VAL A 511 -3.16 21.22 1.37
C VAL A 511 -3.50 22.23 0.27
N LYS A 512 -4.75 22.27 -0.15
CA LYS A 512 -5.29 23.28 -1.06
C LYS A 512 -5.90 24.41 -0.26
N ALA A 513 -5.33 25.60 -0.36
CA ALA A 513 -5.81 26.79 0.33
C ALA A 513 -7.06 27.41 -0.35
N ASP A 514 -7.77 28.30 0.34
CA ASP A 514 -8.95 29.02 -0.19
C ASP A 514 -8.61 29.87 -1.43
N SER A 515 -7.37 30.31 -1.56
CA SER A 515 -6.86 30.98 -2.77
C SER A 515 -6.75 30.05 -4.00
N GLY A 516 -6.99 28.75 -3.85
CA GLY A 516 -6.80 27.73 -4.88
C GLY A 516 -5.35 27.25 -5.02
N LYS A 517 -4.40 27.83 -4.29
CA LYS A 517 -2.99 27.42 -4.31
C LYS A 517 -2.77 26.13 -3.52
N GLN A 518 -1.85 25.29 -4.00
CA GLN A 518 -1.47 24.05 -3.35
C GLN A 518 -0.16 24.19 -2.58
N TRP A 519 -0.11 23.59 -1.41
CA TRP A 519 0.98 23.65 -0.46
C TRP A 519 1.41 22.27 -0.01
N VAL A 520 2.71 22.08 0.21
CA VAL A 520 3.23 20.97 0.99
C VAL A 520 3.24 21.37 2.46
N LEU A 521 2.76 20.44 3.30
CA LEU A 521 2.78 20.57 4.75
C LEU A 521 3.43 19.31 5.34
N VAL A 522 4.46 19.52 6.17
CA VAL A 522 5.07 18.48 6.99
C VAL A 522 5.13 18.98 8.44
N PHE A 523 4.65 18.16 9.37
CA PHE A 523 4.70 18.44 10.79
C PHE A 523 5.02 17.16 11.57
N ILE A 524 6.24 17.07 12.09
CA ILE A 524 6.75 15.93 12.86
C ILE A 524 6.95 16.37 14.31
N ILE A 525 6.50 15.56 15.25
CA ILE A 525 6.61 15.79 16.69
C ILE A 525 7.22 14.56 17.33
N ASN A 526 8.36 14.74 18.00
CA ASN A 526 9.03 13.69 18.78
C ASN A 526 9.09 14.12 20.25
N HIS A 527 8.09 13.74 21.03
CA HIS A 527 7.96 14.10 22.45
C HIS A 527 7.07 13.10 23.20
N ALA A 528 7.29 12.89 24.48
CA ALA A 528 6.46 11.97 25.29
C ALA A 528 4.95 12.30 25.21
N ASN A 529 4.59 13.57 25.10
CA ASN A 529 3.22 14.05 24.98
C ASN A 529 2.72 14.15 23.52
N ALA A 530 3.39 13.55 22.54
CA ALA A 530 3.05 13.67 21.11
C ALA A 530 1.59 13.26 20.81
N SER A 531 1.03 12.31 21.56
CA SER A 531 -0.38 11.92 21.44
C SER A 531 -1.38 13.07 21.61
N LEU A 532 -1.02 14.09 22.40
CA LEU A 532 -1.84 15.26 22.67
C LEU A 532 -1.71 16.36 21.60
N ALA A 533 -0.87 16.18 20.60
CA ALA A 533 -0.51 17.23 19.64
C ALA A 533 -1.47 17.36 18.44
N GLN A 534 -2.53 16.58 18.37
CA GLN A 534 -3.47 16.66 17.23
C GLN A 534 -4.05 18.06 17.06
N PRO A 535 -4.50 18.78 18.12
CA PRO A 535 -5.01 20.14 17.97
C PRO A 535 -4.01 21.12 17.35
N ALA A 536 -2.70 20.98 17.65
CA ALA A 536 -1.67 21.81 17.03
C ALA A 536 -1.53 21.54 15.53
N GLN A 537 -1.60 20.27 15.12
CA GLN A 537 -1.60 19.91 13.69
C GLN A 537 -2.85 20.42 12.99
N ASP A 538 -4.02 20.29 13.62
CA ASP A 538 -5.30 20.78 13.11
C ASP A 538 -5.28 22.31 12.95
N ALA A 539 -4.79 23.04 13.93
CA ALA A 539 -4.65 24.50 13.86
C ALA A 539 -3.74 24.95 12.71
N LEU A 540 -2.66 24.18 12.41
CA LEU A 540 -1.79 24.50 11.29
C LEU A 540 -2.47 24.27 9.93
N ILE A 541 -3.24 23.19 9.78
CA ILE A 541 -4.01 22.91 8.56
C ILE A 541 -5.05 24.01 8.33
N GLU A 542 -5.81 24.39 9.36
CA GLU A 542 -6.81 25.45 9.27
C GLU A 542 -6.18 26.81 8.91
N TRP A 543 -5.08 27.17 9.59
CA TRP A 543 -4.38 28.42 9.31
C TRP A 543 -3.93 28.47 7.84
N LEU A 544 -3.29 27.39 7.36
CA LEU A 544 -2.80 27.33 5.98
C LEU A 544 -3.94 27.43 4.97
N GLN A 545 -5.06 26.78 5.23
CA GLN A 545 -6.21 26.77 4.33
C GLN A 545 -6.87 28.14 4.24
N LYS A 546 -7.01 28.86 5.36
CA LYS A 546 -7.75 30.13 5.44
C LYS A 546 -6.92 31.35 5.02
N GLU A 547 -5.65 31.38 5.37
CA GLU A 547 -4.81 32.59 5.22
C GLU A 547 -4.13 32.69 3.84
N TYR A 548 -4.04 31.61 3.10
CA TYR A 548 -3.29 31.51 1.84
C TYR A 548 -4.09 30.90 0.70
#